data_4930a35a3e14a2940ec06767ec0754dc
#
_entry.id   4930a35a3e14a2940ec06767ec0754dc
#
_cell.length_a   1.000
_cell.length_b   1.000
_cell.length_c   1.000
_cell.angle_alpha   90.00
_cell.angle_beta   90.00
_cell.angle_gamma   90.00
#
_symmetry.space_group_name_H-M   'P 1'
#
loop_
_entity.id
_entity.type
_entity.pdbx_description
1 polymer ?
#
loop_
_entity_poly.entity_id
_entity_poly.type
_entity_poly.pdbx_seq_one_letter_code
_entity_poly.pdbx_strand_id
1 'polypeptide(L)' 'MEENLRILLCEDDENLGMLLREYLAAKGYEAELCPDGEAGYKAFLKTKFDICVLDVMMPKKDGFTLAQEINR' A
#
# COMPACT_ATOMS: atom_id res chain seq x y z
N MET A 1 -22.28 12.28 0.34
CA MET A 1 -21.44 11.44 1.14
C MET A 1 -20.01 11.50 0.70
N GLU A 2 -19.11 11.55 1.63
CA GLU A 2 -17.70 11.67 1.30
C GLU A 2 -17.12 10.34 0.91
N GLU A 3 -16.21 10.38 -0.04
CA GLU A 3 -15.47 9.19 -0.40
C GLU A 3 -14.36 8.94 0.59
N ASN A 4 -14.13 7.67 0.90
CA ASN A 4 -13.02 7.31 1.74
C ASN A 4 -11.72 7.46 0.95
N LEU A 5 -10.68 7.88 1.64
CA LEU A 5 -9.36 7.89 1.04
C LEU A 5 -8.89 6.46 0.78
N ARG A 6 -8.24 6.26 -0.34
CA ARG A 6 -7.73 4.95 -0.71
C ARG A 6 -6.23 4.91 -0.46
N ILE A 7 -5.81 3.90 0.27
CA ILE A 7 -4.42 3.77 0.70
C ILE A 7 -3.85 2.48 0.14
N LEU A 8 -2.72 2.58 -0.53
CA LEU A 8 -1.95 1.41 -0.96
C LEU A 8 -0.94 1.11 0.14
N LEU A 9 -1.08 -0.05 0.77
CA LEU A 9 -0.25 -0.44 1.89
C LEU A 9 0.61 -1.63 1.47
N CYS A 10 1.91 -1.44 1.42
CA CYS A 10 2.85 -2.50 1.04
C CYS A 10 3.64 -2.91 2.26
N GLU A 11 3.45 -4.14 2.69
CA GLU A 11 4.08 -4.66 3.90
C GLU A 11 4.27 -6.17 3.75
N ASP A 12 5.50 -6.64 3.91
CA ASP A 12 5.78 -8.07 3.75
C ASP A 12 5.45 -8.87 5.01
N ASP A 13 5.36 -8.24 6.17
CA ASP A 13 4.91 -8.92 7.38
C ASP A 13 3.38 -8.98 7.34
N GLU A 14 2.87 -10.19 7.12
CA GLU A 14 1.44 -10.38 6.92
C GLU A 14 0.64 -9.97 8.16
N ASN A 15 1.13 -10.30 9.35
CA ASN A 15 0.42 -9.95 10.57
C ASN A 15 0.39 -8.45 10.79
N LEU A 16 1.53 -7.79 10.61
CA LEU A 16 1.59 -6.34 10.75
C LEU A 16 0.75 -5.65 9.68
N GLY A 17 0.80 -6.16 8.45
CA GLY A 17 0.03 -5.59 7.37
C GLY A 17 -1.46 -5.66 7.64
N MET A 18 -1.94 -6.80 8.13
CA MET A 18 -3.37 -6.94 8.43
C MET A 18 -3.78 -6.02 9.58
N LEU A 19 -2.93 -5.89 10.58
CA LEU A 19 -3.23 -5.01 11.71
C LEU A 19 -3.32 -3.55 11.26
N LEU A 20 -2.37 -3.14 10.41
CA LEU A 20 -2.38 -1.78 9.89
C LEU A 20 -3.61 -1.53 9.01
N ARG A 21 -3.97 -2.50 8.18
CA ARG A 21 -5.15 -2.36 7.34
C ARG A 21 -6.41 -2.21 8.18
N GLU A 22 -6.52 -3.01 9.23
CA GLU A 22 -7.68 -2.91 10.11
C GLU A 22 -7.73 -1.58 10.84
N TYR A 23 -6.57 -1.10 11.26
CA TYR A 23 -6.50 0.20 11.91
C TYR A 23 -6.97 1.30 10.97
N LEU A 24 -6.49 1.26 9.73
CA LEU A 24 -6.88 2.27 8.75
C LEU A 24 -8.36 2.19 8.41
N ALA A 25 -8.89 0.97 8.31
CA ALA A 25 -10.31 0.79 8.04
C ALA A 25 -11.15 1.37 9.17
N ALA A 26 -10.70 1.20 10.42
CA ALA A 26 -11.41 1.75 11.56
C ALA A 26 -11.42 3.28 11.54
N LYS A 27 -10.42 3.90 10.88
CA LYS A 27 -10.37 5.34 10.73
C LYS A 27 -11.15 5.84 9.52
N GLY A 28 -11.77 4.95 8.76
CA GLY A 28 -12.56 5.34 7.60
C GLY A 28 -11.84 5.32 6.29
N TYR A 29 -10.66 4.73 6.24
CA TYR A 29 -9.88 4.63 5.00
C TYR A 29 -10.08 3.28 4.35
N GLU A 30 -9.91 3.23 3.04
CA GLU A 30 -9.89 1.97 2.30
C GLU A 30 -8.43 1.63 2.01
N ALA A 31 -7.93 0.58 2.63
CA ALA A 31 -6.54 0.18 2.45
C ALA A 31 -6.47 -1.14 1.69
N GLU A 32 -5.64 -1.17 0.67
CA GLU A 32 -5.34 -2.41 -0.05
C GLU A 32 -3.95 -2.86 0.38
N LEU A 33 -3.88 -4.07 0.93
CA LEU A 33 -2.63 -4.62 1.42
C LEU A 33 -1.96 -5.45 0.36
N CYS A 34 -0.70 -5.12 0.06
CA CYS A 34 0.11 -5.86 -0.89
C CYS A 34 1.32 -6.42 -0.16
N PRO A 35 1.68 -7.68 -0.43
CA PRO A 35 2.75 -8.34 0.34
C PRO A 35 4.16 -7.89 -0.06
N ASP A 36 4.32 -7.31 -1.22
CA ASP A 36 5.63 -6.85 -1.67
C ASP A 36 5.46 -5.71 -2.65
N GLY A 37 6.59 -5.11 -3.04
CA GLY A 37 6.56 -3.95 -3.89
C GLY A 37 6.06 -4.23 -5.30
N GLU A 38 6.30 -5.45 -5.79
CA GLU A 38 5.83 -5.80 -7.12
C GLU A 38 4.30 -5.84 -7.16
N ALA A 39 3.69 -6.47 -6.16
CA ALA A 39 2.23 -6.49 -6.06
C ALA A 39 1.68 -5.08 -5.87
N GLY A 40 2.37 -4.26 -5.10
CA GLY A 40 1.95 -2.89 -4.88
C GLY A 40 1.99 -2.06 -6.16
N TYR A 41 3.04 -2.25 -6.96
CA TYR A 41 3.13 -1.52 -8.22
C TYR A 41 1.99 -1.92 -9.16
N LYS A 42 1.70 -3.22 -9.25
CA LYS A 42 0.60 -3.68 -10.08
C LYS A 42 -0.74 -3.12 -9.61
N ALA A 43 -0.95 -3.07 -8.31
CA ALA A 43 -2.18 -2.51 -7.75
C ALA A 43 -2.28 -1.02 -8.07
N PHE A 44 -1.17 -0.31 -7.98
CA PHE A 44 -1.13 1.12 -8.28
C PHE A 44 -1.55 1.39 -9.73
N LEU A 45 -1.15 0.52 -10.65
CA LEU A 45 -1.51 0.70 -12.05
C LEU A 45 -2.98 0.44 -12.33
N LYS A 46 -3.62 -0.38 -11.51
CA LYS A 46 -5.02 -0.74 -11.72
C LYS A 46 -6.00 0.20 -11.04
N THR A 47 -5.60 0.78 -9.94
CA THR A 47 -6.50 1.54 -9.07
C THR A 47 -5.84 2.83 -8.66
N LYS A 48 -6.63 3.88 -8.58
CA LYS A 48 -6.13 5.17 -8.13
C LYS A 48 -6.09 5.18 -6.60
N PHE A 49 -4.93 5.51 -6.04
CA PHE A 49 -4.75 5.63 -4.61
C PHE A 49 -4.40 7.06 -4.25
N ASP A 50 -4.84 7.47 -3.07
CA ASP A 50 -4.56 8.81 -2.56
C ASP A 50 -3.25 8.86 -1.81
N ILE A 51 -2.92 7.75 -1.11
CA ILE A 51 -1.73 7.68 -0.26
C ILE A 51 -1.10 6.31 -0.45
N CYS A 52 0.23 6.27 -0.47
CA CYS A 52 0.97 5.00 -0.51
C CYS A 52 1.83 4.89 0.74
N VAL A 53 1.69 3.78 1.44
CA VAL A 53 2.52 3.46 2.60
C VAL A 53 3.39 2.28 2.21
N LEU A 54 4.70 2.48 2.18
CA LEU A 54 5.64 1.51 1.66
C LEU A 54 6.64 1.08 2.72
N ASP A 55 6.92 -0.23 2.74
CA ASP A 55 7.97 -0.80 3.57
C ASP A 55 9.20 -1.01 2.69
N VAL A 56 10.27 -0.25 2.97
CA VAL A 56 11.47 -0.29 2.13
C VAL A 56 12.27 -1.57 2.26
N MET A 57 11.92 -2.42 3.22
CA MET A 57 12.62 -3.69 3.45
C MET A 57 11.97 -4.87 2.74
N MET A 58 11.03 -4.61 1.84
CA MET A 58 10.33 -5.68 1.13
C MET A 58 11.27 -6.49 0.24
N PRO A 59 11.03 -7.82 0.16
CA PRO A 59 12.00 -8.71 -0.49
C PRO A 59 12.05 -8.63 -2.01
N LYS A 60 10.96 -8.33 -2.68
CA LYS A 60 10.96 -8.41 -4.14
C LYS A 60 11.28 -7.09 -4.81
N LYS A 61 10.61 -6.02 -4.41
CA LYS A 61 10.87 -4.69 -4.94
C LYS A 61 10.81 -3.76 -3.75
N ASP A 62 11.95 -3.21 -3.38
CA ASP A 62 12.00 -2.40 -2.17
C ASP A 62 11.20 -1.13 -2.34
N GLY A 63 10.93 -0.46 -1.21
CA GLY A 63 10.10 0.72 -1.21
C GLY A 63 10.70 1.87 -1.99
N PHE A 64 12.02 1.99 -2.01
CA PHE A 64 12.67 3.04 -2.79
C PHE A 64 12.43 2.85 -4.28
N THR A 65 12.61 1.63 -4.77
CA THR A 65 12.41 1.34 -6.18
C THR A 65 10.96 1.57 -6.57
N LEU A 66 10.04 1.11 -5.75
CA LEU A 66 8.62 1.30 -6.02
C LEU A 66 8.26 2.78 -6.02
N ALA A 67 8.78 3.54 -5.07
CA ALA A 67 8.48 4.95 -4.99
C ALA A 67 9.00 5.70 -6.21
N GLN A 68 10.19 5.33 -6.69
CA GLN A 68 10.73 5.95 -7.90
C GLN A 68 9.87 5.67 -9.12
N GLU A 69 9.36 4.46 -9.23
CA GLU A 69 8.51 4.10 -10.35
C GLU A 69 7.17 4.84 -10.30
N ILE A 70 6.63 5.02 -9.12
CA ILE A 70 5.36 5.71 -8.95
C ILE A 70 5.50 7.21 -9.23
N ASN A 71 6.64 7.78 -8.89
CA ASN A 71 6.84 9.22 -9.00
C ASN A 71 7.39 9.67 -10.35
N ARG A 72 7.50 8.79 -11.27
CA ARG A 72 8.01 9.16 -12.59
C ARG A 72 7.09 10.04 -13.38
#